data_05d7c6c4a401767380f43ce84066ab03
#
_entry.id   05d7c6c4a401767380f43ce84066ab03
#
_cell.length_a   1.000
_cell.length_b   1.000
_cell.length_c   1.000
_cell.angle_alpha   90.00
_cell.angle_beta   90.00
_cell.angle_gamma   90.00
#
_symmetry.space_group_name_H-M   'P 1'
#
loop_
_entity.id
_entity.type
_entity.pdbx_description
1 polymer ?
#
loop_
_entity_poly.entity_id
_entity_poly.type
_entity_poly.pdbx_seq_one_letter_code
_entity_poly.pdbx_strand_id
1 'polypeptide(L)'
;ELKGTIVDNAPVVKVSSATGEGIEALKDEIAKMQKELSKEKDENGIARLPIDRVFSLTGFGTVVTGTLLSGKIQKGESFCIYPSQKECKVRNIQVHEKDQDRCSAGQRVALNLVGVKKEDLHRGAVIAPQGSMKNTDRIDVRMSVLKDSSRTLTNRERLHLFTGTSEVLCRAVLLDQEEIAPGQSGFCQLLLEEEIVVKRGDHFIVRFYSPLETVGGGVILEPNPRKKKRFHEDVIEELEQKESGSLADVCALHIQSEMLMTLTKLTQLMSHSKEEILPYLEELEQEGKIIKIDMKREIYYWHIANKSAFEEELKVRLLKYHQNYPYRFGMKKAEVYHSLMKQIKPNVFEECLLLLVKEKFIRLVDEFVCLNEFKIVKDQTYIKVECTVLDALKMAGYDFIKYTEISGLHEKEEVVLDIFHLMSYEKKLVRLSDEIYTLKSLIDDLQEKIEEYFEKNEVLTIAQVRDMCNTSRKCAKILIEYFDEQKFTKKVGAETERVHY
;
A
#
# COMPACT_ATOMS: atom_id res chain seq x y z
N GLU A 1 42.16 18.65 -19.53
CA GLU A 1 40.98 19.33 -18.94
C GLU A 1 39.76 18.40 -18.84
N LEU A 2 39.53 17.48 -19.82
CA LEU A 2 38.35 16.61 -19.84
C LEU A 2 38.51 15.33 -19.01
N LYS A 3 39.73 15.00 -18.58
CA LYS A 3 40.07 13.77 -17.88
C LYS A 3 39.38 13.70 -16.49
N GLY A 4 38.58 12.65 -16.27
CA GLY A 4 37.82 12.45 -15.07
C GLY A 4 36.46 13.19 -15.03
N THR A 5 36.02 13.74 -16.17
CA THR A 5 34.66 14.26 -16.36
C THR A 5 33.79 13.25 -17.11
N ILE A 6 32.50 13.51 -17.22
CA ILE A 6 31.53 12.66 -17.96
C ILE A 6 31.90 12.51 -19.45
N VAL A 7 32.76 13.39 -19.99
CA VAL A 7 33.21 13.38 -21.38
C VAL A 7 34.63 12.86 -21.54
N ASP A 8 35.22 12.24 -20.52
CA ASP A 8 36.61 11.73 -20.54
C ASP A 8 36.87 10.75 -21.72
N ASN A 9 35.88 9.91 -22.00
CA ASN A 9 35.95 8.92 -23.08
C ASN A 9 35.18 9.35 -24.34
N ALA A 10 34.70 10.59 -24.43
CA ALA A 10 34.00 11.08 -25.62
C ALA A 10 34.94 11.26 -26.78
N PRO A 11 34.55 10.90 -28.03
CA PRO A 11 35.35 11.14 -29.20
C PRO A 11 35.54 12.63 -29.43
N VAL A 12 36.80 13.02 -29.69
CA VAL A 12 37.18 14.42 -29.92
C VAL A 12 37.58 14.61 -31.37
N VAL A 13 36.82 15.40 -32.12
CA VAL A 13 37.09 15.71 -33.55
C VAL A 13 37.44 17.18 -33.70
N LYS A 14 38.61 17.47 -34.27
CA LYS A 14 39.03 18.84 -34.59
C LYS A 14 38.44 19.26 -35.92
N VAL A 15 37.75 20.40 -35.94
CA VAL A 15 37.08 20.91 -37.15
C VAL A 15 37.35 22.39 -37.36
N SER A 16 37.35 22.80 -38.61
CA SER A 16 37.37 24.20 -39.03
C SER A 16 36.19 24.46 -39.97
N SER A 17 35.22 25.28 -39.53
CA SER A 17 34.10 25.68 -40.38
C SER A 17 34.50 26.59 -41.55
N ALA A 18 35.65 27.28 -41.44
CA ALA A 18 36.16 28.16 -42.48
C ALA A 18 36.85 27.40 -43.64
N THR A 19 37.59 26.33 -43.30
CA THR A 19 38.33 25.54 -44.30
C THR A 19 37.63 24.25 -44.70
N GLY A 20 36.65 23.80 -43.96
CA GLY A 20 35.98 22.50 -44.11
C GLY A 20 36.80 21.32 -43.57
N GLU A 21 37.95 21.56 -42.95
CA GLU A 21 38.81 20.52 -42.40
C GLU A 21 38.09 19.79 -41.26
N GLY A 22 38.14 18.46 -41.25
CA GLY A 22 37.57 17.59 -40.21
C GLY A 22 36.03 17.43 -40.22
N ILE A 23 35.31 18.13 -41.13
CA ILE A 23 33.83 18.06 -41.17
C ILE A 23 33.35 16.65 -41.56
N GLU A 24 33.98 15.97 -42.49
CA GLU A 24 33.60 14.60 -42.86
C GLU A 24 33.85 13.62 -41.70
N ALA A 25 35.00 13.73 -41.04
CA ALA A 25 35.27 12.91 -39.83
C ALA A 25 34.25 13.13 -38.72
N LEU A 26 33.77 14.37 -38.52
CA LEU A 26 32.70 14.69 -37.58
C LEU A 26 31.36 14.03 -37.99
N LYS A 27 31.01 14.08 -39.28
CA LYS A 27 29.80 13.41 -39.80
C LYS A 27 29.85 11.91 -39.60
N ASP A 28 31.00 11.28 -39.87
CA ASP A 28 31.21 9.85 -39.70
C ASP A 28 31.05 9.44 -38.21
N GLU A 29 31.63 10.22 -37.30
CA GLU A 29 31.51 9.95 -35.86
C GLU A 29 30.07 10.15 -35.36
N ILE A 30 29.37 11.19 -35.83
CA ILE A 30 27.94 11.39 -35.52
C ILE A 30 27.12 10.20 -36.05
N ALA A 31 27.34 9.73 -37.26
CA ALA A 31 26.63 8.60 -37.85
C ALA A 31 26.88 7.28 -37.08
N LYS A 32 28.10 7.07 -36.58
CA LYS A 32 28.48 5.96 -35.74
C LYS A 32 27.74 6.02 -34.39
N MET A 33 27.81 7.13 -33.68
CA MET A 33 27.10 7.36 -32.44
C MET A 33 25.57 7.20 -32.59
N GLN A 34 25.01 7.68 -33.72
CA GLN A 34 23.56 7.51 -33.98
C GLN A 34 23.16 6.04 -34.07
N LYS A 35 23.99 5.16 -34.67
CA LYS A 35 23.74 3.73 -34.76
C LYS A 35 23.80 3.05 -33.38
N GLU A 36 24.71 3.49 -32.52
CA GLU A 36 24.88 2.96 -31.17
C GLU A 36 23.74 3.41 -30.25
N LEU A 37 23.34 4.69 -30.31
CA LEU A 37 22.31 5.29 -29.46
C LEU A 37 20.87 5.05 -29.94
N SER A 38 20.65 4.59 -31.17
CA SER A 38 19.29 4.41 -31.72
C SER A 38 18.43 3.36 -31.00
N LYS A 39 19.01 2.58 -30.10
CA LYS A 39 18.33 1.53 -29.31
C LYS A 39 17.78 2.01 -27.98
N GLU A 40 18.09 3.21 -27.51
CA GLU A 40 17.84 3.63 -26.13
C GLU A 40 16.75 4.71 -25.95
N LYS A 41 15.94 4.97 -26.97
CA LYS A 41 14.84 5.92 -26.81
C LYS A 41 13.72 5.28 -26.01
N ASP A 42 13.45 5.79 -24.83
CA ASP A 42 12.35 5.38 -23.96
C ASP A 42 11.00 5.85 -24.50
N GLU A 43 10.61 5.30 -25.66
CA GLU A 43 9.34 5.63 -26.33
C GLU A 43 8.12 5.01 -25.62
N ASN A 44 8.30 4.01 -24.78
CA ASN A 44 7.25 3.31 -24.09
C ASN A 44 7.04 3.79 -22.65
N GLY A 45 7.98 4.60 -22.16
CA GLY A 45 7.89 5.19 -20.83
C GLY A 45 6.82 6.27 -20.69
N ILE A 46 6.68 6.79 -19.50
CA ILE A 46 5.78 7.92 -19.20
C ILE A 46 6.26 9.16 -19.97
N ALA A 47 5.36 9.80 -20.71
CA ALA A 47 5.67 11.06 -21.40
C ALA A 47 6.13 12.12 -20.38
N ARG A 48 7.36 12.65 -20.58
CA ARG A 48 7.97 13.64 -19.68
C ARG A 48 8.68 14.72 -20.47
N LEU A 49 8.15 15.93 -20.39
CA LEU A 49 8.69 17.09 -21.11
C LEU A 49 9.01 18.22 -20.13
N PRO A 50 10.28 18.40 -19.73
CA PRO A 50 10.71 19.59 -19.01
C PRO A 50 10.60 20.84 -19.90
N ILE A 51 9.95 21.87 -19.38
CA ILE A 51 9.74 23.15 -20.09
C ILE A 51 11.03 23.96 -20.04
N ASP A 52 11.56 24.36 -21.18
CA ASP A 52 12.71 25.25 -21.27
C ASP A 52 12.33 26.71 -21.60
N ARG A 53 11.22 26.93 -22.31
CA ARG A 53 10.69 28.28 -22.63
C ARG A 53 9.19 28.29 -22.65
N VAL A 54 8.61 29.46 -22.32
CA VAL A 54 7.17 29.71 -22.35
C VAL A 54 6.89 30.98 -23.15
N PHE A 55 6.04 30.89 -24.15
CA PHE A 55 5.62 32.01 -24.99
C PHE A 55 4.10 32.21 -24.93
N SER A 56 3.67 33.44 -25.15
CA SER A 56 2.29 33.75 -25.46
C SER A 56 2.25 34.29 -26.88
N LEU A 57 1.54 33.61 -27.77
CA LEU A 57 1.39 34.04 -29.17
C LEU A 57 -0.04 34.53 -29.38
N THR A 58 -0.17 35.77 -29.93
CA THR A 58 -1.48 36.38 -30.24
C THR A 58 -2.26 35.45 -31.18
N GLY A 59 -3.49 35.08 -30.82
CA GLY A 59 -4.36 34.18 -31.58
C GLY A 59 -4.08 32.67 -31.39
N PHE A 60 -2.93 32.29 -30.87
CA PHE A 60 -2.57 30.89 -30.65
C PHE A 60 -2.61 30.44 -29.16
N GLY A 61 -2.50 31.41 -28.24
CA GLY A 61 -2.50 31.11 -26.80
C GLY A 61 -1.10 30.79 -26.23
N THR A 62 -1.03 29.93 -25.27
CA THR A 62 0.20 29.57 -24.55
C THR A 62 0.97 28.45 -25.30
N VAL A 63 2.22 28.71 -25.60
CA VAL A 63 3.14 27.75 -26.24
C VAL A 63 4.34 27.51 -25.35
N VAL A 64 4.69 26.25 -25.14
CA VAL A 64 5.90 25.85 -24.43
C VAL A 64 6.83 25.08 -25.33
N THR A 65 8.13 25.18 -25.07
CA THR A 65 9.14 24.32 -25.72
C THR A 65 9.90 23.49 -24.71
N GLY A 66 10.37 22.34 -25.15
CA GLY A 66 11.17 21.42 -24.35
C GLY A 66 11.64 20.22 -25.17
N THR A 67 12.46 19.39 -24.58
CA THR A 67 12.83 18.09 -25.14
C THR A 67 12.00 17.00 -24.45
N LEU A 68 11.28 16.18 -25.22
CA LEU A 68 10.55 15.05 -24.68
C LEU A 68 11.56 13.98 -24.27
N LEU A 69 11.73 13.77 -22.96
CA LEU A 69 12.74 12.86 -22.41
C LEU A 69 12.32 11.39 -22.52
N SER A 70 11.03 11.10 -22.34
CA SER A 70 10.45 9.76 -22.42
C SER A 70 9.03 9.81 -22.94
N GLY A 71 8.53 8.68 -23.43
CA GLY A 71 7.17 8.49 -23.88
C GLY A 71 6.80 9.16 -25.20
N LYS A 72 5.51 9.32 -25.40
CA LYS A 72 4.90 9.95 -26.60
C LYS A 72 3.82 10.94 -26.17
N ILE A 73 3.62 11.98 -26.95
CA ILE A 73 2.53 12.95 -26.78
C ILE A 73 1.75 13.02 -28.09
N GLN A 74 0.42 12.95 -28.01
CA GLN A 74 -0.48 13.09 -29.13
C GLN A 74 -1.30 14.37 -29.02
N LYS A 75 -1.66 14.93 -30.13
CA LYS A 75 -2.57 16.08 -30.23
C LYS A 75 -3.93 15.70 -29.65
N GLY A 76 -4.46 16.56 -28.80
CA GLY A 76 -5.75 16.34 -28.12
C GLY A 76 -5.66 15.64 -26.77
N GLU A 77 -4.52 15.13 -26.37
CA GLU A 77 -4.30 14.51 -25.06
C GLU A 77 -4.25 15.54 -23.93
N SER A 78 -4.64 15.11 -22.74
CA SER A 78 -4.58 15.91 -21.52
C SER A 78 -3.38 15.48 -20.67
N PHE A 79 -2.70 16.49 -20.11
CA PHE A 79 -1.53 16.35 -19.26
C PHE A 79 -1.64 17.19 -18.01
N CYS A 80 -0.74 16.97 -17.07
CA CYS A 80 -0.57 17.75 -15.87
C CYS A 80 0.76 18.49 -15.89
N ILE A 81 0.77 19.73 -15.37
CA ILE A 81 1.97 20.54 -15.21
C ILE A 81 2.46 20.41 -13.77
N TYR A 82 3.64 19.90 -13.59
CA TYR A 82 4.26 19.74 -12.27
C TYR A 82 5.28 20.85 -12.02
N PRO A 83 5.43 21.32 -10.77
CA PRO A 83 4.78 20.86 -9.53
C PRO A 83 3.39 21.45 -9.28
N SER A 84 2.89 22.41 -10.09
CA SER A 84 1.61 23.11 -9.85
C SER A 84 0.36 22.20 -9.90
N GLN A 85 0.45 21.04 -10.50
CA GLN A 85 -0.63 20.07 -10.73
C GLN A 85 -1.82 20.63 -11.56
N LYS A 86 -1.58 21.67 -12.35
CA LYS A 86 -2.60 22.22 -13.25
C LYS A 86 -2.78 21.35 -14.47
N GLU A 87 -4.02 21.08 -14.84
CA GLU A 87 -4.35 20.33 -16.04
C GLU A 87 -4.23 21.20 -17.28
N CYS A 88 -3.69 20.62 -18.36
CA CYS A 88 -3.63 21.25 -19.67
C CYS A 88 -3.96 20.23 -20.76
N LYS A 89 -4.38 20.74 -21.92
CA LYS A 89 -4.64 19.92 -23.11
C LYS A 89 -3.75 20.37 -24.25
N VAL A 90 -3.14 19.42 -24.96
CA VAL A 90 -2.29 19.67 -26.11
C VAL A 90 -3.19 19.98 -27.33
N ARG A 91 -3.17 21.23 -27.79
CA ARG A 91 -3.92 21.69 -28.97
C ARG A 91 -3.19 21.44 -30.28
N ASN A 92 -1.88 21.69 -30.30
CA ASN A 92 -1.01 21.46 -31.45
C ASN A 92 0.40 21.09 -31.03
N ILE A 93 1.10 20.37 -31.89
CA ILE A 93 2.46 19.90 -31.70
C ILE A 93 3.29 20.36 -32.90
N GLN A 94 4.47 20.96 -32.67
CA GLN A 94 5.43 21.25 -33.71
C GLN A 94 6.77 20.61 -33.41
N VAL A 95 7.33 19.94 -34.43
CA VAL A 95 8.67 19.34 -34.39
C VAL A 95 9.42 19.87 -35.64
N HIS A 96 10.60 20.43 -35.43
CA HIS A 96 11.37 21.09 -36.51
C HIS A 96 10.54 22.08 -37.36
N GLU A 97 9.76 22.94 -36.66
CA GLU A 97 8.89 23.97 -37.26
C GLU A 97 7.75 23.43 -38.16
N LYS A 98 7.48 22.11 -38.10
CA LYS A 98 6.38 21.45 -38.81
C LYS A 98 5.34 20.95 -37.86
N ASP A 99 4.08 21.15 -38.19
CA ASP A 99 2.96 20.61 -37.42
C ASP A 99 2.95 19.07 -37.52
N GLN A 100 2.75 18.43 -36.41
CA GLN A 100 2.69 16.97 -36.25
C GLN A 100 1.51 16.58 -35.40
N ASP A 101 0.93 15.40 -35.62
CA ASP A 101 -0.12 14.87 -34.77
C ASP A 101 0.43 14.19 -33.49
N ARG A 102 1.69 13.79 -33.51
CA ARG A 102 2.41 13.14 -32.40
C ARG A 102 3.89 13.49 -32.36
N CYS A 103 4.47 13.39 -31.19
CA CYS A 103 5.92 13.42 -30.98
C CYS A 103 6.37 12.30 -30.04
N SER A 104 7.65 11.94 -30.09
CA SER A 104 8.26 10.86 -29.30
C SER A 104 9.54 11.30 -28.60
N ALA A 105 9.98 10.45 -27.66
CA ALA A 105 11.21 10.67 -26.88
C ALA A 105 12.41 11.06 -27.74
N GLY A 106 13.23 11.96 -27.22
CA GLY A 106 14.43 12.51 -27.88
C GLY A 106 14.16 13.68 -28.83
N GLN A 107 12.88 14.05 -29.09
CA GLN A 107 12.57 15.18 -29.96
C GLN A 107 12.45 16.49 -29.14
N ARG A 108 12.99 17.59 -29.73
CA ARG A 108 12.70 18.93 -29.28
C ARG A 108 11.37 19.37 -29.88
N VAL A 109 10.42 19.74 -29.04
CA VAL A 109 9.05 20.03 -29.47
C VAL A 109 8.56 21.38 -28.96
N ALA A 110 7.60 21.97 -29.67
CA ALA A 110 6.78 23.06 -29.21
C ALA A 110 5.34 22.56 -29.06
N LEU A 111 4.76 22.75 -27.87
CA LEU A 111 3.37 22.37 -27.57
C LEU A 111 2.52 23.61 -27.38
N ASN A 112 1.43 23.72 -28.13
CA ASN A 112 0.38 24.69 -27.86
C ASN A 112 -0.58 24.09 -26.84
N LEU A 113 -0.73 24.78 -25.70
CA LEU A 113 -1.49 24.30 -24.56
C LEU A 113 -2.79 25.11 -24.39
N VAL A 114 -3.86 24.40 -24.04
CA VAL A 114 -5.16 24.96 -23.65
C VAL A 114 -5.45 24.65 -22.19
N GLY A 115 -6.15 25.55 -21.49
CA GLY A 115 -6.49 25.38 -20.09
C GLY A 115 -5.51 26.04 -19.12
N VAL A 116 -4.38 26.57 -19.63
CA VAL A 116 -3.34 27.23 -18.83
C VAL A 116 -2.89 28.55 -19.44
N LYS A 117 -2.51 29.51 -18.60
CA LYS A 117 -1.96 30.79 -19.00
C LYS A 117 -0.45 30.80 -18.86
N LYS A 118 0.23 31.76 -19.48
CA LYS A 118 1.69 31.91 -19.40
C LYS A 118 2.16 32.06 -17.94
N GLU A 119 1.40 32.76 -17.11
CA GLU A 119 1.70 32.99 -15.68
C GLU A 119 1.66 31.72 -14.84
N ASP A 120 0.99 30.66 -15.33
CA ASP A 120 0.89 29.36 -14.67
C ASP A 120 2.12 28.47 -14.93
N LEU A 121 2.99 28.89 -15.84
CA LEU A 121 4.09 28.12 -16.39
C LEU A 121 5.42 28.86 -16.18
N HIS A 122 6.44 28.09 -15.86
CA HIS A 122 7.80 28.61 -15.74
C HIS A 122 8.81 27.60 -16.32
N ARG A 123 10.00 28.07 -16.62
CA ARG A 123 11.12 27.19 -16.94
C ARG A 123 11.37 26.23 -15.74
N GLY A 124 11.56 24.97 -16.03
CA GLY A 124 11.74 23.96 -14.98
C GLY A 124 10.47 23.18 -14.62
N ALA A 125 9.28 23.70 -14.94
CA ALA A 125 8.06 22.90 -14.85
C ALA A 125 8.11 21.71 -15.83
N VAL A 126 7.43 20.64 -15.49
CA VAL A 126 7.41 19.39 -16.27
C VAL A 126 5.99 19.06 -16.69
N ILE A 127 5.79 18.77 -17.97
CA ILE A 127 4.54 18.22 -18.50
C ILE A 127 4.64 16.70 -18.49
N ALA A 128 3.69 16.05 -17.80
CA ALA A 128 3.56 14.59 -17.73
C ALA A 128 2.09 14.19 -17.53
N PRO A 129 1.69 12.92 -17.75
CA PRO A 129 0.35 12.45 -17.47
C PRO A 129 -0.07 12.71 -16.03
N GLN A 130 -1.37 12.92 -15.80
CA GLN A 130 -1.90 13.15 -14.46
C GLN A 130 -1.61 11.97 -13.53
N GLY A 131 -1.10 12.26 -12.32
CA GLY A 131 -0.78 11.25 -11.32
C GLY A 131 0.45 10.39 -11.60
N SER A 132 1.20 10.68 -12.68
CA SER A 132 2.40 9.91 -13.07
C SER A 132 3.67 10.33 -12.32
N MET A 133 3.68 11.53 -11.75
CA MET A 133 4.81 12.06 -10.99
C MET A 133 4.36 12.59 -9.64
N LYS A 134 5.29 12.64 -8.70
CA LYS A 134 5.05 13.17 -7.36
C LYS A 134 6.00 14.34 -7.08
N ASN A 135 5.45 15.43 -6.56
CA ASN A 135 6.25 16.56 -6.09
C ASN A 135 7.11 16.15 -4.90
N THR A 136 8.31 16.67 -4.83
CA THR A 136 9.25 16.43 -3.75
C THR A 136 9.97 17.68 -3.29
N ASP A 137 10.17 17.81 -1.99
CA ASP A 137 11.01 18.82 -1.31
C ASP A 137 12.39 18.27 -0.95
N ARG A 138 12.69 17.00 -1.28
CA ARG A 138 13.94 16.33 -1.00
C ARG A 138 14.22 15.19 -1.96
N ILE A 139 15.50 14.93 -2.21
CA ILE A 139 15.97 13.83 -3.06
C ILE A 139 17.21 13.18 -2.44
N ASP A 140 17.36 11.85 -2.58
CA ASP A 140 18.59 11.17 -2.23
C ASP A 140 19.45 11.00 -3.48
N VAL A 141 20.72 11.28 -3.37
CA VAL A 141 21.63 11.34 -4.51
C VAL A 141 22.99 10.70 -4.21
N ARG A 142 23.64 10.19 -5.26
CA ARG A 142 25.08 10.02 -5.27
C ARG A 142 25.71 11.33 -5.75
N MET A 143 26.47 11.99 -4.89
CA MET A 143 27.12 13.26 -5.15
C MET A 143 28.61 13.03 -5.44
N SER A 144 29.13 13.60 -6.51
CA SER A 144 30.55 13.61 -6.84
C SER A 144 31.04 15.05 -6.92
N VAL A 145 32.08 15.37 -6.17
CA VAL A 145 32.74 16.70 -6.19
C VAL A 145 33.84 16.69 -7.25
N LEU A 146 33.88 17.71 -8.08
CA LEU A 146 34.90 17.84 -9.12
C LEU A 146 36.32 17.88 -8.52
N LYS A 147 37.29 17.30 -9.19
CA LYS A 147 38.69 17.27 -8.74
C LYS A 147 39.33 18.66 -8.67
N ASP A 148 38.87 19.58 -9.51
CA ASP A 148 39.30 20.97 -9.58
C ASP A 148 38.41 21.94 -8.80
N SER A 149 37.49 21.41 -8.01
CA SER A 149 36.67 22.23 -7.10
C SER A 149 37.57 23.02 -6.14
N SER A 150 37.27 24.29 -5.96
CA SER A 150 38.06 25.21 -5.09
C SER A 150 37.94 24.85 -3.61
N ARG A 151 36.90 24.10 -3.22
CA ARG A 151 36.57 23.80 -1.81
C ARG A 151 35.93 22.43 -1.68
N THR A 152 36.05 21.90 -0.47
CA THR A 152 35.34 20.72 0.01
C THR A 152 33.85 21.05 0.20
N LEU A 153 32.99 20.12 -0.12
CA LEU A 153 31.55 20.20 0.20
C LEU A 153 31.31 19.79 1.63
N THR A 154 30.76 20.69 2.44
CA THR A 154 30.47 20.46 3.86
C THR A 154 28.99 20.18 4.12
N ASN A 155 28.70 19.58 5.27
CA ASN A 155 27.33 19.25 5.65
C ASN A 155 26.46 20.50 5.82
N ARG A 156 25.24 20.46 5.26
CA ARG A 156 24.24 21.54 5.24
C ARG A 156 24.63 22.77 4.41
N GLU A 157 25.64 22.65 3.55
CA GLU A 157 26.00 23.72 2.62
C GLU A 157 24.84 24.05 1.70
N ARG A 158 24.61 25.33 1.45
CA ARG A 158 23.57 25.83 0.54
C ARG A 158 24.11 25.88 -0.87
N LEU A 159 23.35 25.28 -1.80
CA LEU A 159 23.77 25.09 -3.18
C LEU A 159 22.65 25.49 -4.15
N HIS A 160 23.02 25.86 -5.36
CA HIS A 160 22.13 25.83 -6.51
C HIS A 160 22.14 24.42 -7.10
N LEU A 161 20.97 23.83 -7.23
CA LEU A 161 20.74 22.54 -7.89
C LEU A 161 20.15 22.77 -9.27
N PHE A 162 20.76 22.16 -10.28
CA PHE A 162 20.30 22.16 -11.66
C PHE A 162 19.97 20.72 -12.08
N THR A 163 18.72 20.47 -12.47
CA THR A 163 18.29 19.17 -13.00
C THR A 163 17.25 19.36 -14.09
N GLY A 164 17.43 18.71 -15.24
CA GLY A 164 16.63 18.98 -16.43
C GLY A 164 16.73 20.46 -16.83
N THR A 165 15.60 21.17 -16.75
CA THR A 165 15.53 22.62 -17.01
C THR A 165 15.32 23.44 -15.74
N SER A 166 15.18 22.77 -14.58
CA SER A 166 14.97 23.40 -13.27
C SER A 166 16.25 23.93 -12.66
N GLU A 167 16.14 25.06 -11.96
CA GLU A 167 17.14 25.59 -11.06
C GLU A 167 16.45 25.90 -9.72
N VAL A 168 16.90 25.24 -8.65
CA VAL A 168 16.34 25.44 -7.30
C VAL A 168 17.46 25.50 -6.27
N LEU A 169 17.23 26.21 -5.17
CA LEU A 169 18.14 26.22 -4.04
C LEU A 169 17.92 24.97 -3.18
N CYS A 170 19.02 24.42 -2.66
CA CYS A 170 18.98 23.27 -1.77
C CYS A 170 20.02 23.33 -0.67
N ARG A 171 19.89 22.44 0.31
CA ARG A 171 20.93 22.17 1.32
C ARG A 171 21.35 20.71 1.24
N ALA A 172 22.66 20.49 1.16
CA ALA A 172 23.24 19.16 1.11
C ALA A 172 23.42 18.58 2.52
N VAL A 173 22.67 17.51 2.85
CA VAL A 173 22.87 16.72 4.07
C VAL A 173 23.69 15.50 3.70
N LEU A 174 24.95 15.46 4.14
CA LEU A 174 25.86 14.34 3.87
C LEU A 174 25.50 13.18 4.81
N LEU A 175 25.31 11.97 4.26
CA LEU A 175 24.77 10.83 5.00
C LEU A 175 25.84 9.86 5.51
N ASP A 176 26.93 9.67 4.74
CA ASP A 176 27.97 8.67 4.96
C ASP A 176 29.30 9.23 5.43
N GLN A 177 29.50 10.55 5.37
CA GLN A 177 30.77 11.20 5.74
C GLN A 177 30.55 12.63 6.24
N GLU A 178 31.55 13.24 6.87
CA GLU A 178 31.44 14.61 7.39
C GLU A 178 31.57 15.66 6.28
N GLU A 179 32.39 15.39 5.29
CA GLU A 179 32.66 16.26 4.15
C GLU A 179 33.01 15.45 2.90
N ILE A 180 32.79 16.00 1.70
CA ILE A 180 33.21 15.40 0.44
C ILE A 180 34.28 16.28 -0.16
N ALA A 181 35.54 15.79 -0.14
CA ALA A 181 36.68 16.50 -0.71
C ALA A 181 36.68 16.49 -2.25
N PRO A 182 37.39 17.42 -2.91
CA PRO A 182 37.57 17.40 -4.35
C PRO A 182 38.02 16.05 -4.88
N GLY A 183 37.31 15.52 -5.89
CA GLY A 183 37.55 14.22 -6.49
C GLY A 183 36.93 13.03 -5.74
N GLN A 184 36.22 13.26 -4.66
CA GLN A 184 35.51 12.23 -3.89
C GLN A 184 34.01 12.24 -4.17
N SER A 185 33.35 11.16 -3.78
CA SER A 185 31.88 10.99 -3.90
C SER A 185 31.30 10.48 -2.60
N GLY A 186 30.04 10.84 -2.33
CA GLY A 186 29.31 10.42 -1.14
C GLY A 186 27.81 10.39 -1.35
N PHE A 187 27.08 9.83 -0.39
CA PHE A 187 25.63 9.86 -0.37
C PHE A 187 25.12 11.13 0.32
N CYS A 188 24.19 11.80 -0.37
CA CYS A 188 23.59 13.02 0.14
C CYS A 188 22.07 12.97 0.05
N GLN A 189 21.41 13.59 1.02
CA GLN A 189 20.02 14.00 0.89
C GLN A 189 19.99 15.50 0.62
N LEU A 190 19.50 15.92 -0.54
CA LEU A 190 19.32 17.33 -0.87
C LEU A 190 17.94 17.79 -0.42
N LEU A 191 17.91 18.77 0.47
CA LEU A 191 16.68 19.43 0.95
C LEU A 191 16.44 20.66 0.08
N LEU A 192 15.36 20.65 -0.67
CA LEU A 192 15.02 21.67 -1.67
C LEU A 192 14.22 22.79 -1.03
N GLU A 193 14.47 24.05 -1.47
CA GLU A 193 13.71 25.22 -1.00
C GLU A 193 12.39 25.39 -1.79
N GLU A 194 12.24 24.69 -2.93
CA GLU A 194 11.03 24.64 -3.76
C GLU A 194 10.76 23.20 -4.19
N GLU A 195 9.50 22.85 -4.37
CA GLU A 195 9.13 21.52 -4.87
C GLU A 195 9.47 21.36 -6.35
N ILE A 196 10.01 20.20 -6.69
CA ILE A 196 10.27 19.79 -8.07
C ILE A 196 9.71 18.40 -8.34
N VAL A 197 9.78 17.96 -9.58
CA VAL A 197 9.57 16.56 -9.95
C VAL A 197 10.78 16.04 -10.69
N VAL A 198 11.24 14.87 -10.29
CA VAL A 198 12.41 14.19 -10.85
C VAL A 198 12.17 12.69 -10.91
N LYS A 199 12.99 11.97 -11.64
CA LYS A 199 12.98 10.51 -11.76
C LYS A 199 14.32 9.94 -11.25
N ARG A 200 14.32 8.70 -10.75
CA ARG A 200 15.55 7.96 -10.48
C ARG A 200 16.38 7.88 -11.76
N GLY A 201 17.69 8.07 -11.65
CA GLY A 201 18.61 8.13 -12.78
C GLY A 201 18.73 9.50 -13.43
N ASP A 202 17.93 10.50 -13.05
CA ASP A 202 18.14 11.86 -13.50
C ASP A 202 19.48 12.38 -13.02
N HIS A 203 20.20 13.02 -13.92
CA HIS A 203 21.45 13.70 -13.60
C HIS A 203 21.18 15.10 -13.07
N PHE A 204 22.08 15.56 -12.21
CA PHE A 204 22.05 16.91 -11.69
C PHE A 204 23.45 17.51 -11.60
N ILE A 205 23.52 18.84 -11.55
CA ILE A 205 24.72 19.62 -11.28
C ILE A 205 24.43 20.49 -10.06
N VAL A 206 25.46 20.72 -9.22
CA VAL A 206 25.39 21.65 -8.12
C VAL A 206 26.48 22.71 -8.21
N ARG A 207 26.11 23.93 -7.78
CA ARG A 207 27.03 25.06 -7.68
C ARG A 207 26.95 25.65 -6.27
N PHE A 208 28.06 26.16 -5.78
CA PHE A 208 28.07 26.90 -4.51
C PHE A 208 27.16 28.12 -4.59
N TYR A 209 26.51 28.43 -3.49
CA TYR A 209 25.63 29.61 -3.42
C TYR A 209 26.43 30.91 -3.59
N SER A 210 27.61 31.00 -2.97
CA SER A 210 28.49 32.14 -3.09
C SER A 210 29.93 31.74 -2.75
N PRO A 211 30.94 32.05 -3.61
CA PRO A 211 30.79 32.45 -4.99
C PRO A 211 30.12 31.36 -5.86
N LEU A 212 29.53 31.72 -6.98
CA LEU A 212 28.83 30.82 -7.88
C LEU A 212 29.82 29.98 -8.70
N GLU A 213 30.34 28.93 -8.10
CA GLU A 213 31.29 27.98 -8.73
C GLU A 213 30.66 26.59 -8.80
N THR A 214 31.01 25.84 -9.85
CA THR A 214 30.53 24.46 -9.99
C THR A 214 31.23 23.56 -8.98
N VAL A 215 30.46 22.93 -8.12
CA VAL A 215 30.95 21.97 -7.11
C VAL A 215 31.15 20.61 -7.71
N GLY A 216 30.13 20.15 -8.44
CA GLY A 216 30.04 18.79 -8.92
C GLY A 216 28.65 18.47 -9.42
N GLY A 217 28.32 17.21 -9.35
CA GLY A 217 27.00 16.70 -9.75
C GLY A 217 26.86 15.24 -9.40
N GLY A 218 25.88 14.58 -9.98
CA GLY A 218 25.65 13.16 -9.74
C GLY A 218 24.35 12.66 -10.30
N VAL A 219 23.85 11.61 -9.67
CA VAL A 219 22.65 10.89 -10.09
C VAL A 219 21.65 10.85 -8.94
N ILE A 220 20.37 11.02 -9.26
CA ILE A 220 19.28 10.90 -8.32
C ILE A 220 18.98 9.40 -8.10
N LEU A 221 19.11 8.94 -6.85
CA LEU A 221 18.86 7.56 -6.45
C LEU A 221 17.41 7.36 -6.02
N GLU A 222 16.87 8.34 -5.28
CA GLU A 222 15.49 8.30 -4.77
C GLU A 222 14.84 9.69 -4.93
N PRO A 223 13.80 9.78 -5.77
CA PRO A 223 13.11 11.06 -6.01
C PRO A 223 12.16 11.48 -4.88
N ASN A 224 11.72 10.57 -4.02
CA ASN A 224 10.74 10.84 -2.97
C ASN A 224 11.13 10.19 -1.63
N PRO A 225 12.33 10.45 -1.10
CA PRO A 225 12.81 9.78 0.09
C PRO A 225 12.10 10.28 1.36
N ARG A 226 12.07 9.42 2.40
CA ARG A 226 11.82 9.88 3.76
C ARG A 226 13.05 10.61 4.30
N LYS A 227 12.86 11.42 5.35
CA LYS A 227 13.99 12.04 6.05
C LYS A 227 14.93 10.97 6.60
N LYS A 228 16.20 11.04 6.23
CA LYS A 228 17.22 10.09 6.64
C LYS A 228 18.10 10.66 7.77
N LYS A 229 18.65 9.77 8.57
CA LYS A 229 19.64 10.11 9.62
C LYS A 229 21.04 9.85 9.07
N ARG A 230 21.99 10.72 9.44
CA ARG A 230 23.39 10.59 9.07
C ARG A 230 24.03 9.41 9.81
N PHE A 231 25.00 8.76 9.17
CA PHE A 231 25.84 7.69 9.72
C PHE A 231 25.07 6.45 10.23
N HIS A 232 23.87 6.24 9.72
CA HIS A 232 23.11 5.02 9.96
C HIS A 232 23.45 3.99 8.89
N GLU A 233 23.93 2.83 9.32
CA GLU A 233 24.42 1.75 8.47
C GLU A 233 23.32 1.22 7.53
N ASP A 234 22.12 1.00 8.06
CA ASP A 234 20.92 0.64 7.31
C ASP A 234 20.53 1.63 6.21
N VAL A 235 20.77 2.93 6.43
CA VAL A 235 20.51 3.98 5.43
C VAL A 235 21.54 3.92 4.30
N ILE A 236 22.81 3.67 4.64
CA ILE A 236 23.88 3.60 3.65
C ILE A 236 23.70 2.35 2.79
N GLU A 237 23.44 1.20 3.41
CA GLU A 237 23.16 -0.05 2.70
C GLU A 237 21.96 0.07 1.75
N GLU A 238 20.86 0.72 2.19
CA GLU A 238 19.71 1.01 1.31
C GLU A 238 20.11 1.83 0.08
N LEU A 239 20.96 2.85 0.26
CA LEU A 239 21.40 3.74 -0.83
C LEU A 239 22.37 3.03 -1.78
N GLU A 240 23.27 2.19 -1.26
CA GLU A 240 24.16 1.34 -2.06
C GLU A 240 23.35 0.35 -2.93
N GLN A 241 22.33 -0.29 -2.34
CA GLN A 241 21.41 -1.14 -3.09
C GLN A 241 20.64 -0.38 -4.15
N LYS A 242 20.23 0.85 -3.87
CA LYS A 242 19.57 1.73 -4.86
C LYS A 242 20.54 2.21 -5.95
N GLU A 243 21.82 2.41 -5.66
CA GLU A 243 22.82 2.80 -6.63
C GLU A 243 23.16 1.66 -7.62
N SER A 244 23.41 0.47 -7.09
CA SER A 244 23.88 -0.70 -7.85
C SER A 244 22.77 -1.64 -8.29
N GLY A 245 21.61 -1.57 -7.65
CA GLY A 245 20.51 -2.51 -7.83
C GLY A 245 19.75 -2.32 -9.14
N SER A 246 19.23 -3.43 -9.64
CA SER A 246 18.29 -3.47 -10.76
C SER A 246 16.98 -2.72 -10.43
N LEU A 247 16.16 -2.49 -11.44
CA LEU A 247 14.83 -1.92 -11.21
C LEU A 247 13.95 -2.84 -10.33
N ALA A 248 14.14 -4.16 -10.43
CA ALA A 248 13.49 -5.15 -9.57
C ALA A 248 13.88 -4.96 -8.09
N ASP A 249 15.18 -4.79 -7.79
CA ASP A 249 15.64 -4.58 -6.41
C ASP A 249 15.04 -3.30 -5.82
N VAL A 250 14.97 -2.23 -6.60
CA VAL A 250 14.36 -0.98 -6.14
C VAL A 250 12.85 -1.13 -5.91
N CYS A 251 12.14 -1.89 -6.76
CA CYS A 251 10.74 -2.24 -6.52
C CYS A 251 10.58 -2.99 -5.20
N ALA A 252 11.41 -4.00 -4.95
CA ALA A 252 11.39 -4.79 -3.72
C ALA A 252 11.60 -3.91 -2.47
N LEU A 253 12.59 -3.01 -2.49
CA LEU A 253 12.84 -2.06 -1.41
C LEU A 253 11.65 -1.13 -1.13
N HIS A 254 11.01 -0.59 -2.19
CA HIS A 254 9.82 0.23 -2.01
C HIS A 254 8.65 -0.57 -1.42
N ILE A 255 8.42 -1.79 -1.90
CA ILE A 255 7.37 -2.66 -1.37
C ILE A 255 7.65 -3.00 0.10
N GLN A 256 8.90 -3.28 0.46
CA GLN A 256 9.31 -3.57 1.83
C GLN A 256 9.14 -2.38 2.78
N SER A 257 9.29 -1.15 2.28
CA SER A 257 9.19 0.06 3.11
C SER A 257 7.82 0.32 3.72
N GLU A 258 6.77 -0.39 3.27
CA GLU A 258 5.40 -0.30 3.77
C GLU A 258 4.82 -1.70 4.02
N MET A 259 3.87 -1.79 4.94
CA MET A 259 3.21 -3.07 5.26
C MET A 259 2.64 -3.74 3.98
N LEU A 260 1.94 -2.96 3.18
CA LEU A 260 1.42 -3.34 1.86
C LEU A 260 1.57 -2.16 0.90
N MET A 261 2.09 -2.40 -0.30
CA MET A 261 2.28 -1.40 -1.34
C MET A 261 1.26 -1.60 -2.46
N THR A 262 0.57 -0.53 -2.87
CA THR A 262 -0.30 -0.59 -4.06
C THR A 262 0.50 -0.39 -5.34
N LEU A 263 0.07 -1.04 -6.43
CA LEU A 263 0.68 -0.83 -7.74
C LEU A 263 0.65 0.64 -8.14
N THR A 264 -0.48 1.32 -7.93
CA THR A 264 -0.63 2.75 -8.22
C THR A 264 0.39 3.61 -7.46
N LYS A 265 0.56 3.35 -6.15
CA LYS A 265 1.53 4.10 -5.34
C LYS A 265 2.97 3.81 -5.75
N LEU A 266 3.28 2.55 -6.06
CA LEU A 266 4.61 2.14 -6.51
C LEU A 266 4.98 2.84 -7.82
N THR A 267 4.08 2.85 -8.82
CA THR A 267 4.30 3.55 -10.10
C THR A 267 4.55 5.05 -9.91
N GLN A 268 3.80 5.70 -9.01
CA GLN A 268 3.98 7.11 -8.68
C GLN A 268 5.32 7.38 -7.98
N LEU A 269 5.72 6.55 -7.01
CA LEU A 269 6.98 6.72 -6.29
C LEU A 269 8.18 6.56 -7.21
N MET A 270 8.12 5.59 -8.11
CA MET A 270 9.19 5.29 -9.05
C MET A 270 9.17 6.18 -10.30
N SER A 271 8.07 6.89 -10.55
CA SER A 271 7.86 7.65 -11.79
C SER A 271 8.01 6.79 -13.05
N HIS A 272 7.46 5.57 -13.00
CA HIS A 272 7.43 4.60 -14.08
C HIS A 272 5.99 4.21 -14.43
N SER A 273 5.73 3.80 -15.66
CA SER A 273 4.44 3.28 -16.06
C SER A 273 4.19 1.87 -15.46
N LYS A 274 2.93 1.44 -15.47
CA LYS A 274 2.59 0.07 -15.04
C LYS A 274 3.27 -0.97 -15.92
N GLU A 275 3.28 -0.71 -17.22
CA GLU A 275 3.85 -1.57 -18.25
C GLU A 275 5.36 -1.77 -18.07
N GLU A 276 6.07 -0.71 -17.61
CA GLU A 276 7.50 -0.77 -17.30
C GLU A 276 7.80 -1.58 -16.04
N ILE A 277 6.93 -1.52 -15.02
CA ILE A 277 7.18 -2.14 -13.70
C ILE A 277 6.70 -3.59 -13.64
N LEU A 278 5.60 -3.93 -14.31
CA LEU A 278 4.98 -5.25 -14.23
C LEU A 278 5.95 -6.43 -14.45
N PRO A 279 6.85 -6.41 -15.46
CA PRO A 279 7.79 -7.53 -15.66
C PRO A 279 8.70 -7.77 -14.44
N TYR A 280 9.15 -6.72 -13.77
CA TYR A 280 10.00 -6.83 -12.57
C TYR A 280 9.21 -7.31 -11.36
N LEU A 281 7.93 -6.96 -11.26
CA LEU A 281 7.06 -7.47 -10.19
C LEU A 281 6.75 -8.96 -10.38
N GLU A 282 6.56 -9.40 -11.63
CA GLU A 282 6.40 -10.82 -11.96
C GLU A 282 7.67 -11.62 -11.65
N GLU A 283 8.85 -11.06 -11.92
CA GLU A 283 10.15 -11.64 -11.56
C GLU A 283 10.25 -11.80 -10.02
N LEU A 284 9.97 -10.75 -9.26
CA LEU A 284 10.00 -10.77 -7.79
C LEU A 284 8.97 -11.74 -7.18
N GLU A 285 7.82 -11.89 -7.81
CA GLU A 285 6.79 -12.85 -7.39
C GLU A 285 7.26 -14.29 -7.64
N GLN A 286 7.87 -14.55 -8.80
CA GLN A 286 8.45 -15.87 -9.14
C GLN A 286 9.61 -16.23 -8.20
N GLU A 287 10.44 -15.28 -7.80
CA GLU A 287 11.49 -15.44 -6.81
C GLU A 287 10.96 -15.61 -5.37
N GLY A 288 9.66 -15.43 -5.14
CA GLY A 288 9.05 -15.50 -3.82
C GLY A 288 9.39 -14.34 -2.88
N LYS A 289 9.91 -13.21 -3.41
CA LYS A 289 10.25 -12.03 -2.62
C LYS A 289 9.01 -11.19 -2.27
N ILE A 290 7.99 -11.23 -3.12
CA ILE A 290 6.72 -10.52 -2.92
C ILE A 290 5.52 -11.45 -3.16
N ILE A 291 4.40 -11.10 -2.57
CA ILE A 291 3.11 -11.76 -2.78
C ILE A 291 2.14 -10.74 -3.36
N LYS A 292 1.52 -11.09 -4.48
CA LYS A 292 0.48 -10.31 -5.12
C LYS A 292 -0.88 -10.59 -4.48
N ILE A 293 -1.60 -9.52 -4.12
CA ILE A 293 -2.98 -9.56 -3.63
C ILE A 293 -3.84 -8.77 -4.62
N ASP A 294 -4.63 -9.49 -5.41
CA ASP A 294 -5.43 -8.92 -6.49
C ASP A 294 -6.82 -8.56 -5.98
N MET A 295 -7.09 -7.26 -5.87
CA MET A 295 -8.38 -6.72 -5.48
C MET A 295 -9.08 -6.15 -6.72
N LYS A 296 -10.42 -6.22 -6.78
CA LYS A 296 -11.23 -5.78 -7.94
C LYS A 296 -10.87 -4.39 -8.51
N ARG A 297 -10.33 -3.48 -7.71
CA ARG A 297 -10.03 -2.10 -8.09
C ARG A 297 -8.56 -1.74 -8.06
N GLU A 298 -7.72 -2.51 -7.37
CA GLU A 298 -6.32 -2.20 -7.12
C GLU A 298 -5.53 -3.46 -6.78
N ILE A 299 -4.27 -3.53 -7.19
CA ILE A 299 -3.35 -4.62 -6.87
C ILE A 299 -2.47 -4.16 -5.72
N TYR A 300 -2.32 -5.02 -4.73
CA TYR A 300 -1.41 -4.84 -3.59
C TYR A 300 -0.27 -5.85 -3.67
N TYR A 301 0.87 -5.45 -3.19
CA TYR A 301 2.05 -6.30 -3.05
C TYR A 301 2.50 -6.33 -1.60
N TRP A 302 2.75 -7.53 -1.10
CA TRP A 302 3.23 -7.78 0.26
C TRP A 302 4.64 -8.34 0.19
N HIS A 303 5.63 -7.61 0.73
CA HIS A 303 6.99 -8.12 0.80
C HIS A 303 7.08 -9.28 1.79
N ILE A 304 7.83 -10.34 1.45
CA ILE A 304 7.92 -11.55 2.29
C ILE A 304 8.45 -11.25 3.70
N ALA A 305 9.42 -10.33 3.84
CA ALA A 305 9.93 -9.92 5.14
C ALA A 305 8.84 -9.26 6.02
N ASN A 306 7.97 -8.42 5.44
CA ASN A 306 6.88 -7.79 6.17
C ASN A 306 5.80 -8.81 6.55
N LYS A 307 5.54 -9.79 5.68
CA LYS A 307 4.64 -10.91 5.97
C LYS A 307 5.18 -11.72 7.13
N SER A 308 6.45 -12.11 7.10
CA SER A 308 7.08 -12.88 8.17
C SER A 308 7.10 -12.14 9.51
N ALA A 309 7.35 -10.83 9.49
CA ALA A 309 7.25 -10.00 10.69
C ALA A 309 5.82 -9.96 11.26
N PHE A 310 4.81 -9.83 10.36
CA PHE A 310 3.41 -9.89 10.75
C PHE A 310 3.03 -11.26 11.34
N GLU A 311 3.46 -12.35 10.72
CA GLU A 311 3.22 -13.71 11.21
C GLU A 311 3.80 -13.93 12.61
N GLU A 312 5.03 -13.49 12.84
CA GLU A 312 5.67 -13.63 14.16
C GLU A 312 4.93 -12.82 15.23
N GLU A 313 4.59 -11.56 14.96
CA GLU A 313 3.83 -10.73 15.89
C GLU A 313 2.43 -11.31 16.17
N LEU A 314 1.74 -11.79 15.13
CA LEU A 314 0.43 -12.44 15.26
C LEU A 314 0.53 -13.73 16.09
N LYS A 315 1.56 -14.55 15.85
CA LYS A 315 1.84 -15.78 16.59
C LYS A 315 2.03 -15.52 18.08
N VAL A 316 2.88 -14.54 18.41
CA VAL A 316 3.13 -14.16 19.82
C VAL A 316 1.84 -13.74 20.51
N ARG A 317 1.01 -12.92 19.84
CA ARG A 317 -0.28 -12.46 20.40
C ARG A 317 -1.28 -13.60 20.58
N LEU A 318 -1.43 -14.45 19.57
CA LEU A 318 -2.34 -15.58 19.63
C LEU A 318 -1.91 -16.61 20.69
N LEU A 319 -0.62 -16.90 20.83
CA LEU A 319 -0.11 -17.78 21.89
C LEU A 319 -0.46 -17.23 23.28
N LYS A 320 -0.21 -15.94 23.51
CA LYS A 320 -0.55 -15.29 24.77
C LYS A 320 -2.07 -15.30 25.03
N TYR A 321 -2.86 -15.07 23.97
CA TYR A 321 -4.32 -15.10 24.06
C TYR A 321 -4.82 -16.50 24.43
N HIS A 322 -4.32 -17.55 23.78
CA HIS A 322 -4.69 -18.94 24.05
C HIS A 322 -4.30 -19.40 25.47
N GLN A 323 -3.16 -18.90 25.99
CA GLN A 323 -2.77 -19.15 27.36
C GLN A 323 -3.70 -18.51 28.38
N ASN A 324 -4.14 -17.27 28.11
CA ASN A 324 -5.01 -16.53 29.01
C ASN A 324 -6.48 -16.97 28.94
N TYR A 325 -6.92 -17.45 27.75
CA TYR A 325 -8.31 -17.81 27.46
C TYR A 325 -8.40 -19.20 26.81
N PRO A 326 -8.09 -20.27 27.56
CA PRO A 326 -7.92 -21.62 27.01
C PRO A 326 -9.21 -22.22 26.42
N TYR A 327 -10.38 -21.69 26.75
CA TYR A 327 -11.68 -22.16 26.26
C TYR A 327 -12.30 -21.30 25.17
N ARG A 328 -11.61 -20.22 24.73
CA ARG A 328 -12.02 -19.40 23.58
C ARG A 328 -11.42 -19.92 22.29
N PHE A 329 -12.14 -19.78 21.20
CA PHE A 329 -11.67 -20.19 19.88
C PHE A 329 -10.43 -19.43 19.41
N GLY A 330 -10.35 -18.15 19.74
CA GLY A 330 -9.26 -17.27 19.33
C GLY A 330 -9.58 -15.81 19.58
N MET A 331 -8.73 -14.95 19.06
CA MET A 331 -8.88 -13.49 19.10
C MET A 331 -9.85 -13.03 18.01
N LYS A 332 -10.70 -12.04 18.27
CA LYS A 332 -11.60 -11.48 17.25
C LYS A 332 -10.82 -10.87 16.09
N LYS A 333 -11.27 -11.08 14.84
CA LYS A 333 -10.69 -10.47 13.63
C LYS A 333 -10.53 -8.95 13.78
N ALA A 334 -11.55 -8.28 14.35
CA ALA A 334 -11.51 -6.84 14.59
C ALA A 334 -10.37 -6.43 15.53
N GLU A 335 -10.07 -7.19 16.55
CA GLU A 335 -8.98 -6.94 17.49
C GLU A 335 -7.61 -7.12 16.83
N VAL A 336 -7.44 -8.18 16.03
CA VAL A 336 -6.24 -8.41 15.22
C VAL A 336 -6.04 -7.24 14.24
N TYR A 337 -7.09 -6.84 13.53
CA TYR A 337 -7.07 -5.72 12.59
C TYR A 337 -6.62 -4.43 13.26
N HIS A 338 -7.27 -4.02 14.33
CA HIS A 338 -6.96 -2.76 15.02
C HIS A 338 -5.56 -2.74 15.65
N SER A 339 -5.05 -3.90 16.06
CA SER A 339 -3.74 -3.98 16.69
C SER A 339 -2.57 -4.07 15.72
N LEU A 340 -2.75 -4.68 14.54
CA LEU A 340 -1.65 -5.00 13.63
C LEU A 340 -1.75 -4.35 12.24
N MET A 341 -2.96 -4.12 11.71
CA MET A 341 -3.15 -3.68 10.33
C MET A 341 -4.17 -2.55 10.16
N LYS A 342 -4.41 -1.71 11.18
CA LYS A 342 -5.41 -0.63 11.14
C LYS A 342 -5.22 0.39 10.00
N GLN A 343 -4.01 0.51 9.46
CA GLN A 343 -3.67 1.39 8.33
C GLN A 343 -4.07 0.80 6.96
N ILE A 344 -4.40 -0.49 6.91
CA ILE A 344 -4.81 -1.20 5.70
C ILE A 344 -6.34 -1.24 5.61
N LYS A 345 -6.89 -1.25 4.40
CA LYS A 345 -8.35 -1.37 4.22
C LYS A 345 -8.87 -2.72 4.76
N PRO A 346 -10.02 -2.76 5.44
CA PRO A 346 -10.52 -3.99 6.07
C PRO A 346 -10.65 -5.18 5.10
N ASN A 347 -11.12 -4.95 3.89
CA ASN A 347 -11.25 -6.00 2.89
C ASN A 347 -9.90 -6.56 2.40
N VAL A 348 -8.84 -5.76 2.39
CA VAL A 348 -7.48 -6.22 2.06
C VAL A 348 -6.88 -7.02 3.22
N PHE A 349 -7.15 -6.59 4.46
CA PHE A 349 -6.78 -7.35 5.65
C PHE A 349 -7.41 -8.75 5.66
N GLU A 350 -8.69 -8.86 5.26
CA GLU A 350 -9.35 -10.18 5.15
C GLU A 350 -8.64 -11.09 4.14
N GLU A 351 -8.24 -10.56 2.98
CA GLU A 351 -7.45 -11.34 2.00
C GLU A 351 -6.09 -11.78 2.56
N CYS A 352 -5.43 -10.91 3.35
CA CYS A 352 -4.19 -11.29 4.04
C CYS A 352 -4.43 -12.46 5.01
N LEU A 353 -5.54 -12.45 5.78
CA LEU A 353 -5.88 -13.56 6.65
C LEU A 353 -6.19 -14.86 5.86
N LEU A 354 -6.89 -14.74 4.72
CA LEU A 354 -7.19 -15.90 3.88
C LEU A 354 -5.92 -16.53 3.29
N LEU A 355 -4.91 -15.73 2.94
CA LEU A 355 -3.59 -16.24 2.55
C LEU A 355 -2.95 -17.06 3.68
N LEU A 356 -2.96 -16.55 4.90
CA LEU A 356 -2.41 -17.26 6.05
C LEU A 356 -3.19 -18.55 6.40
N VAL A 357 -4.50 -18.57 6.15
CA VAL A 357 -5.32 -19.78 6.27
C VAL A 357 -4.93 -20.81 5.21
N LYS A 358 -4.74 -20.38 3.96
CA LYS A 358 -4.29 -21.24 2.86
C LYS A 358 -2.92 -21.88 3.15
N GLU A 359 -2.03 -21.14 3.78
CA GLU A 359 -0.72 -21.61 4.21
C GLU A 359 -0.75 -22.45 5.51
N LYS A 360 -1.93 -22.64 6.10
CA LYS A 360 -2.14 -23.36 7.36
C LYS A 360 -1.41 -22.75 8.56
N PHE A 361 -1.15 -21.45 8.53
CA PHE A 361 -0.56 -20.74 9.66
C PHE A 361 -1.60 -20.45 10.73
N ILE A 362 -2.78 -19.98 10.31
CA ILE A 362 -3.96 -19.74 11.15
C ILE A 362 -5.17 -20.50 10.61
N ARG A 363 -6.21 -20.57 11.43
CA ARG A 363 -7.57 -20.92 11.00
C ARG A 363 -8.56 -19.89 11.49
N LEU A 364 -9.65 -19.75 10.78
CA LEU A 364 -10.76 -18.89 11.15
C LEU A 364 -11.90 -19.76 11.65
N VAL A 365 -12.47 -19.37 12.79
CA VAL A 365 -13.68 -19.96 13.35
C VAL A 365 -14.67 -18.81 13.52
N ASP A 366 -15.61 -18.68 12.59
CA ASP A 366 -16.53 -17.54 12.48
C ASP A 366 -15.76 -16.19 12.46
N GLU A 367 -15.92 -15.37 13.48
CA GLU A 367 -15.22 -14.07 13.63
C GLU A 367 -13.86 -14.17 14.35
N PHE A 368 -13.42 -15.38 14.72
CA PHE A 368 -12.21 -15.57 15.51
C PHE A 368 -11.05 -16.07 14.67
N VAL A 369 -9.85 -15.59 15.03
CA VAL A 369 -8.55 -16.00 14.47
C VAL A 369 -7.83 -16.83 15.53
N CYS A 370 -7.37 -18.01 15.17
CA CYS A 370 -6.56 -18.86 16.05
C CYS A 370 -5.40 -19.49 15.29
N LEU A 371 -4.36 -19.88 16.01
CA LEU A 371 -3.28 -20.68 15.43
C LEU A 371 -3.84 -22.01 14.89
N ASN A 372 -3.33 -22.46 13.76
CA ASN A 372 -3.83 -23.66 13.11
C ASN A 372 -3.68 -24.91 14.01
N GLU A 373 -2.61 -24.96 14.78
CA GLU A 373 -2.32 -26.09 15.70
C GLU A 373 -3.07 -26.00 17.02
N PHE A 374 -3.66 -24.84 17.34
CA PHE A 374 -4.35 -24.66 18.63
C PHE A 374 -5.61 -25.52 18.69
N LYS A 375 -5.75 -26.24 19.79
CA LYS A 375 -6.96 -27.00 20.15
C LYS A 375 -7.36 -26.65 21.56
N ILE A 376 -8.64 -26.42 21.76
CA ILE A 376 -9.20 -26.22 23.09
C ILE A 376 -9.09 -27.56 23.83
N VAL A 377 -8.39 -27.56 24.96
CA VAL A 377 -8.23 -28.75 25.82
C VAL A 377 -9.30 -28.74 26.88
N LYS A 378 -10.11 -29.77 26.89
CA LYS A 378 -11.14 -30.00 27.94
C LYS A 378 -10.48 -30.65 29.14
N ASP A 379 -9.87 -29.82 29.96
CA ASP A 379 -9.23 -30.25 31.21
C ASP A 379 -10.24 -30.53 32.33
N GLN A 380 -9.76 -30.84 33.54
CA GLN A 380 -10.58 -31.14 34.67
C GLN A 380 -11.52 -29.99 35.07
N THR A 381 -11.08 -28.74 34.88
CA THR A 381 -11.90 -27.55 35.14
C THR A 381 -13.09 -27.49 34.17
N TYR A 382 -12.83 -27.68 32.86
CA TYR A 382 -13.92 -27.75 31.90
C TYR A 382 -14.90 -28.85 32.19
N ILE A 383 -14.43 -30.08 32.44
CA ILE A 383 -15.29 -31.26 32.73
C ILE A 383 -16.16 -31.02 33.94
N LYS A 384 -15.59 -30.47 35.02
CA LYS A 384 -16.33 -30.17 36.24
C LYS A 384 -17.43 -29.15 35.99
N VAL A 385 -17.13 -28.04 35.29
CA VAL A 385 -18.12 -27.00 34.96
C VAL A 385 -19.21 -27.59 34.05
N GLU A 386 -18.82 -28.31 33.00
CA GLU A 386 -19.74 -28.94 32.04
C GLU A 386 -20.71 -29.88 32.75
N CYS A 387 -20.24 -30.81 33.61
CA CYS A 387 -21.10 -31.72 34.38
C CYS A 387 -22.06 -30.95 35.28
N THR A 388 -21.54 -29.99 36.05
CA THR A 388 -22.37 -29.19 36.98
C THR A 388 -23.49 -28.43 36.23
N VAL A 389 -23.14 -27.83 35.06
CA VAL A 389 -24.10 -27.08 34.23
C VAL A 389 -25.16 -28.03 33.64
N LEU A 390 -24.73 -29.15 33.03
CA LEU A 390 -25.65 -30.10 32.41
C LEU A 390 -26.62 -30.70 33.43
N ASP A 391 -26.14 -31.04 34.63
CA ASP A 391 -26.99 -31.58 35.68
C ASP A 391 -28.00 -30.54 36.22
N ALA A 392 -27.54 -29.30 36.45
CA ALA A 392 -28.41 -28.22 36.88
C ALA A 392 -29.50 -27.90 35.86
N LEU A 393 -29.15 -27.84 34.57
CA LEU A 393 -30.12 -27.56 33.51
C LEU A 393 -31.06 -28.73 33.22
N LYS A 394 -30.60 -29.98 33.41
CA LYS A 394 -31.51 -31.16 33.38
C LYS A 394 -32.53 -31.11 34.51
N MET A 395 -32.10 -30.76 35.70
CA MET A 395 -33.01 -30.65 36.86
C MET A 395 -34.02 -29.50 36.71
N ALA A 396 -33.58 -28.36 36.13
CA ALA A 396 -34.45 -27.21 35.89
C ALA A 396 -35.47 -27.45 34.76
N GLY A 397 -35.11 -28.27 33.75
CA GLY A 397 -35.98 -28.53 32.62
C GLY A 397 -36.37 -27.24 31.89
N TYR A 398 -37.69 -27.04 31.75
CA TYR A 398 -38.23 -25.80 31.14
C TYR A 398 -38.46 -24.64 32.14
N ASP A 399 -38.22 -24.84 33.44
CA ASP A 399 -38.18 -23.78 34.43
C ASP A 399 -36.77 -23.22 34.53
N PHE A 400 -36.43 -22.35 33.60
CA PHE A 400 -35.06 -21.86 33.41
C PHE A 400 -34.48 -21.17 34.63
N ILE A 401 -33.22 -21.46 34.89
CA ILE A 401 -32.38 -20.79 35.88
C ILE A 401 -31.34 -19.90 35.16
N LYS A 402 -30.95 -18.84 35.81
CA LYS A 402 -29.84 -18.04 35.31
C LYS A 402 -28.52 -18.78 35.53
N TYR A 403 -27.54 -18.60 34.64
CA TYR A 403 -26.24 -19.25 34.82
C TYR A 403 -25.57 -18.84 36.14
N THR A 404 -25.86 -17.62 36.64
CA THR A 404 -25.37 -17.10 37.94
C THR A 404 -25.99 -17.77 39.15
N GLU A 405 -27.12 -18.44 38.99
CA GLU A 405 -27.87 -19.14 40.07
C GLU A 405 -27.48 -20.62 40.18
N ILE A 406 -26.64 -21.12 39.25
CA ILE A 406 -26.18 -22.51 39.28
C ILE A 406 -25.18 -22.68 40.42
N SER A 407 -25.58 -23.46 41.43
CA SER A 407 -24.73 -23.79 42.58
C SER A 407 -23.60 -24.74 42.19
N GLY A 408 -22.43 -24.59 42.84
CA GLY A 408 -21.25 -25.46 42.59
C GLY A 408 -20.29 -25.00 41.52
N LEU A 409 -20.55 -23.85 40.90
CA LEU A 409 -19.59 -23.15 40.02
C LEU A 409 -18.66 -22.30 40.89
N HIS A 410 -17.42 -22.76 41.06
CA HIS A 410 -16.40 -22.10 41.90
C HIS A 410 -15.33 -21.36 41.08
N GLU A 411 -15.40 -21.45 39.76
CA GLU A 411 -14.48 -20.82 38.86
C GLU A 411 -14.81 -19.32 38.65
N LYS A 412 -13.85 -18.56 38.11
CA LYS A 412 -14.11 -17.15 37.77
C LYS A 412 -15.25 -17.07 36.76
N GLU A 413 -16.11 -16.07 36.89
CA GLU A 413 -17.27 -15.86 36.01
C GLU A 413 -16.90 -15.86 34.53
N GLU A 414 -15.78 -15.23 34.16
CA GLU A 414 -15.26 -15.20 32.79
C GLU A 414 -14.98 -16.60 32.23
N VAL A 415 -14.36 -17.47 33.04
CA VAL A 415 -14.06 -18.86 32.66
C VAL A 415 -15.33 -19.66 32.46
N VAL A 416 -16.30 -19.48 33.36
CA VAL A 416 -17.63 -20.13 33.29
C VAL A 416 -18.33 -19.72 31.99
N LEU A 417 -18.39 -18.43 31.68
CA LEU A 417 -18.99 -17.90 30.45
C LEU A 417 -18.30 -18.42 29.21
N ASP A 418 -16.98 -18.49 29.19
CA ASP A 418 -16.22 -19.05 28.06
C ASP A 418 -16.59 -20.52 27.80
N ILE A 419 -16.78 -21.30 28.87
CA ILE A 419 -17.23 -22.70 28.77
C ILE A 419 -18.69 -22.77 28.28
N PHE A 420 -19.59 -21.91 28.74
CA PHE A 420 -20.96 -21.84 28.24
C PHE A 420 -21.00 -21.50 26.74
N HIS A 421 -20.17 -20.56 26.27
CA HIS A 421 -20.04 -20.22 24.86
C HIS A 421 -19.53 -21.42 24.06
N LEU A 422 -18.53 -22.13 24.57
CA LEU A 422 -18.00 -23.33 23.93
C LEU A 422 -19.06 -24.45 23.85
N MET A 423 -19.77 -24.70 24.92
CA MET A 423 -20.87 -25.70 24.97
C MET A 423 -22.01 -25.32 24.01
N SER A 424 -22.29 -24.03 23.85
CA SER A 424 -23.29 -23.54 22.91
C SER A 424 -22.84 -23.73 21.47
N TYR A 425 -21.57 -23.45 21.14
CA TYR A 425 -20.98 -23.72 19.82
C TYR A 425 -20.99 -25.23 19.48
N GLU A 426 -20.74 -26.08 20.48
CA GLU A 426 -20.82 -27.54 20.35
C GLU A 426 -22.28 -28.07 20.30
N LYS A 427 -23.26 -27.17 20.25
CA LYS A 427 -24.69 -27.50 20.21
C LYS A 427 -25.17 -28.34 21.40
N LYS A 428 -24.53 -28.26 22.56
CA LYS A 428 -25.00 -28.86 23.81
C LYS A 428 -25.99 -27.94 24.52
N LEU A 429 -25.76 -26.64 24.43
CA LEU A 429 -26.61 -25.60 25.02
C LEU A 429 -27.16 -24.69 23.90
N VAL A 430 -28.28 -24.06 24.24
CA VAL A 430 -28.89 -22.97 23.51
C VAL A 430 -28.97 -21.75 24.40
N ARG A 431 -28.52 -20.61 23.96
CA ARG A 431 -28.65 -19.32 24.64
C ARG A 431 -30.03 -18.74 24.33
N LEU A 432 -30.86 -18.54 25.33
CA LEU A 432 -32.19 -17.96 25.21
C LEU A 432 -32.21 -16.47 25.52
N SER A 433 -31.30 -16.01 26.38
CA SER A 433 -31.08 -14.58 26.69
C SER A 433 -29.65 -14.37 27.19
N ASP A 434 -29.28 -13.15 27.58
CA ASP A 434 -27.93 -12.85 28.09
C ASP A 434 -27.56 -13.69 29.33
N GLU A 435 -28.51 -14.07 30.15
CA GLU A 435 -28.28 -14.80 31.41
C GLU A 435 -28.87 -16.23 31.42
N ILE A 436 -29.65 -16.61 30.40
CA ILE A 436 -30.40 -17.87 30.38
C ILE A 436 -29.92 -18.78 29.27
N TYR A 437 -29.50 -19.96 29.65
CA TYR A 437 -29.15 -21.05 28.75
C TYR A 437 -30.00 -22.27 29.03
N THR A 438 -30.24 -23.12 28.04
CA THR A 438 -30.95 -24.39 28.17
C THR A 438 -30.28 -25.47 27.36
N LEU A 439 -30.67 -26.72 27.59
CA LEU A 439 -30.17 -27.86 26.81
C LEU A 439 -30.72 -27.83 25.40
N LYS A 440 -29.87 -28.09 24.40
CA LYS A 440 -30.30 -28.19 23.00
C LYS A 440 -31.37 -29.27 22.83
N SER A 441 -31.26 -30.40 23.51
CA SER A 441 -32.24 -31.47 23.50
C SER A 441 -33.65 -31.06 23.92
N LEU A 442 -33.80 -30.11 24.89
CA LEU A 442 -35.12 -29.59 25.30
C LEU A 442 -35.73 -28.70 24.20
N ILE A 443 -34.88 -27.95 23.50
CA ILE A 443 -35.34 -27.11 22.39
C ILE A 443 -35.78 -28.00 21.19
N ASP A 444 -35.01 -29.06 20.89
CA ASP A 444 -35.37 -30.00 19.83
C ASP A 444 -36.68 -30.74 20.14
N ASP A 445 -36.84 -31.24 21.36
CA ASP A 445 -38.10 -31.87 21.84
C ASP A 445 -39.32 -30.91 21.76
N LEU A 446 -39.11 -29.65 22.12
CA LEU A 446 -40.18 -28.64 22.02
C LEU A 446 -40.46 -28.29 20.53
N GLN A 447 -39.45 -28.21 19.70
CA GLN A 447 -39.63 -27.95 18.28
C GLN A 447 -40.49 -29.04 17.63
N GLU A 448 -40.20 -30.31 17.88
CA GLU A 448 -40.98 -31.44 17.40
C GLU A 448 -42.46 -31.33 17.89
N LYS A 449 -42.70 -31.04 19.16
CA LYS A 449 -44.03 -30.84 19.69
C LYS A 449 -44.80 -29.68 19.05
N ILE A 450 -44.11 -28.60 18.73
CA ILE A 450 -44.70 -27.44 18.05
C ILE A 450 -45.02 -27.80 16.57
N GLU A 451 -44.15 -28.55 15.88
CA GLU A 451 -44.41 -29.04 14.54
C GLU A 451 -45.65 -29.95 14.49
N GLU A 452 -45.73 -30.95 15.35
CA GLU A 452 -46.91 -31.82 15.48
C GLU A 452 -48.20 -31.03 15.82
N TYR A 453 -48.05 -29.93 16.59
CA TYR A 453 -49.20 -29.07 16.93
C TYR A 453 -49.69 -28.31 15.70
N PHE A 454 -48.79 -27.77 14.85
CA PHE A 454 -49.13 -27.05 13.63
C PHE A 454 -49.71 -27.95 12.53
N GLU A 455 -49.47 -29.25 12.58
CA GLU A 455 -50.18 -30.18 11.68
C GLU A 455 -51.70 -30.17 11.86
N LYS A 456 -52.18 -29.80 13.05
CA LYS A 456 -53.60 -29.86 13.45
C LYS A 456 -54.19 -28.48 13.72
N ASN A 457 -53.39 -27.46 13.91
CA ASN A 457 -53.78 -26.11 14.32
C ASN A 457 -53.03 -25.05 13.56
N GLU A 458 -53.68 -23.97 13.18
CA GLU A 458 -53.04 -22.86 12.46
C GLU A 458 -52.33 -21.85 13.33
N VAL A 459 -52.75 -21.76 14.62
CA VAL A 459 -52.28 -20.75 15.59
C VAL A 459 -51.78 -21.38 16.87
N LEU A 460 -50.61 -20.98 17.32
CA LEU A 460 -50.01 -21.37 18.58
C LEU A 460 -49.99 -20.17 19.55
N THR A 461 -50.40 -20.36 20.75
CA THR A 461 -50.40 -19.33 21.83
C THR A 461 -49.36 -19.61 22.90
N ILE A 462 -48.93 -18.57 23.65
CA ILE A 462 -48.01 -18.72 24.80
C ILE A 462 -48.58 -19.68 25.84
N ALA A 463 -49.91 -19.73 26.03
CA ALA A 463 -50.56 -20.65 26.96
C ALA A 463 -50.37 -22.12 26.56
N GLN A 464 -50.47 -22.42 25.26
CA GLN A 464 -50.25 -23.78 24.74
C GLN A 464 -48.78 -24.20 24.89
N VAL A 465 -47.81 -23.31 24.60
CA VAL A 465 -46.38 -23.61 24.83
C VAL A 465 -46.13 -23.83 26.33
N ARG A 466 -46.71 -23.03 27.21
CA ARG A 466 -46.66 -23.26 28.67
C ARG A 466 -47.13 -24.66 29.03
N ASP A 467 -48.26 -25.06 28.49
CA ASP A 467 -48.90 -26.35 28.84
C ASP A 467 -48.08 -27.52 28.24
N MET A 468 -47.54 -27.40 27.02
CA MET A 468 -46.63 -28.37 26.38
C MET A 468 -45.36 -28.61 27.20
N CYS A 469 -44.82 -27.54 27.79
CA CYS A 469 -43.58 -27.58 28.57
C CYS A 469 -43.81 -27.78 30.07
N ASN A 470 -45.07 -27.73 30.54
CA ASN A 470 -45.42 -27.71 31.97
C ASN A 470 -44.58 -26.69 32.79
N THR A 471 -44.53 -25.43 32.31
CA THR A 471 -43.67 -24.38 32.87
C THR A 471 -44.43 -23.09 33.11
N SER A 472 -43.74 -22.07 33.61
CA SER A 472 -44.32 -20.74 33.84
C SER A 472 -44.61 -19.98 32.56
N ARG A 473 -45.57 -19.03 32.58
CA ARG A 473 -45.85 -18.16 31.43
C ARG A 473 -44.62 -17.35 31.03
N LYS A 474 -43.72 -17.01 31.97
CA LYS A 474 -42.48 -16.28 31.72
C LYS A 474 -41.52 -17.13 30.87
N CYS A 475 -41.33 -18.39 31.25
CA CYS A 475 -40.45 -19.32 30.51
C CYS A 475 -41.02 -19.65 29.13
N ALA A 476 -42.35 -19.89 29.03
CA ALA A 476 -43.00 -20.12 27.74
C ALA A 476 -42.86 -18.93 26.78
N LYS A 477 -42.88 -17.69 27.29
CA LYS A 477 -42.64 -16.49 26.49
C LYS A 477 -41.21 -16.45 25.94
N ILE A 478 -40.22 -16.75 26.77
CA ILE A 478 -38.80 -16.79 26.34
C ILE A 478 -38.57 -17.84 25.24
N LEU A 479 -39.20 -19.03 25.38
CA LEU A 479 -39.10 -20.09 24.38
C LEU A 479 -39.69 -19.69 23.03
N ILE A 480 -40.88 -19.10 23.04
CA ILE A 480 -41.54 -18.72 21.80
C ILE A 480 -40.82 -17.56 21.11
N GLU A 481 -40.25 -16.60 21.86
CA GLU A 481 -39.43 -15.52 21.36
C GLU A 481 -38.16 -16.06 20.71
N TYR A 482 -37.52 -17.07 21.27
CA TYR A 482 -36.40 -17.77 20.67
C TYR A 482 -36.77 -18.38 19.32
N PHE A 483 -37.93 -19.09 19.20
CA PHE A 483 -38.40 -19.66 17.95
C PHE A 483 -38.76 -18.58 16.90
N ASP A 484 -39.27 -17.42 17.34
CA ASP A 484 -39.49 -16.26 16.46
C ASP A 484 -38.15 -15.74 15.90
N GLU A 485 -37.11 -15.65 16.72
CA GLU A 485 -35.73 -15.23 16.27
C GLU A 485 -35.12 -16.25 15.32
N GLN A 486 -35.36 -17.55 15.51
CA GLN A 486 -34.92 -18.60 14.61
C GLN A 486 -35.74 -18.69 13.32
N LYS A 487 -36.74 -17.82 13.14
CA LYS A 487 -37.69 -17.85 12.01
C LYS A 487 -38.41 -19.19 11.86
N PHE A 488 -38.67 -19.84 12.97
CA PHE A 488 -39.46 -21.05 13.02
C PHE A 488 -40.94 -20.71 13.25
N THR A 489 -41.20 -19.73 14.10
CA THR A 489 -42.54 -19.15 14.32
C THR A 489 -42.56 -17.67 13.92
N LYS A 490 -43.75 -17.15 13.66
CA LYS A 490 -44.00 -15.75 13.36
C LYS A 490 -45.17 -15.20 14.16
N LYS A 491 -44.94 -14.05 14.79
CA LYS A 491 -45.97 -13.33 15.55
C LYS A 491 -47.07 -12.79 14.64
N VAL A 492 -48.34 -13.02 14.97
CA VAL A 492 -49.52 -12.54 14.22
C VAL A 492 -50.53 -11.93 15.21
N GLY A 493 -51.09 -10.76 14.88
CA GLY A 493 -52.16 -10.12 15.66
C GLY A 493 -51.73 -9.66 17.05
N ALA A 494 -52.54 -10.00 18.07
CA ALA A 494 -52.26 -9.69 19.46
C ALA A 494 -50.97 -10.41 19.95
N GLU A 495 -50.31 -9.88 21.00
CA GLU A 495 -48.98 -10.31 21.45
C GLU A 495 -48.80 -11.80 21.79
N THR A 496 -49.86 -12.60 21.80
CA THR A 496 -49.88 -13.97 22.27
C THR A 496 -49.94 -15.04 21.19
N GLU A 497 -50.19 -14.69 19.93
CA GLU A 497 -50.45 -15.65 18.84
C GLU A 497 -49.27 -15.76 17.90
N ARG A 498 -48.97 -16.98 17.43
CA ARG A 498 -47.92 -17.33 16.47
C ARG A 498 -48.47 -18.27 15.38
N VAL A 499 -47.93 -18.16 14.21
CA VAL A 499 -48.12 -19.10 13.11
C VAL A 499 -46.77 -19.70 12.71
N HIS A 500 -46.79 -20.80 12.01
CA HIS A 500 -45.57 -21.35 11.40
C HIS A 500 -44.98 -20.32 10.42
N TYR A 501 -43.67 -20.19 10.40
CA TYR A 501 -42.99 -19.16 9.57
C TYR A 501 -43.07 -19.49 8.09
#